data_ae9a3468294842c2cf025b1d8ef39565
#
_entry.id   ae9a3468294842c2cf025b1d8ef39565
#
_cell.length_a   1.000
_cell.length_b   1.000
_cell.length_c   1.000
_cell.angle_alpha   90.00
_cell.angle_beta   90.00
_cell.angle_gamma   90.00
#
_symmetry.space_group_name_H-M   'P 1'
#
loop_
_entity.id
_entity.type
_entity.pdbx_description
1 polymer ?
#
loop_
_entity_poly.entity_id
_entity_poly.type
_entity_poly.pdbx_seq_one_letter_code
_entity_poly.pdbx_strand_id
1 'polypeptide(L)'
;WEENESYFLLGDRYDLWQIDSKGVKAPFMITEGLGRQTDNQFKIARLILDPKGKVNRFGMPTGPLKADEPLYFSSFNRVSREHGFYMKDITRKKAKMVKLAEGPYTMAVSGLSLSNEYPGIAQVGKSQKPPRRLSIPVFVYTKGNFENSTNVYITKDMFRSEVKISETNPQQKDYNWGTVEMVSWMTADSIKAEGLLFKPENFDPTKKYPVIIYFYEKDSDELYNYRSPAPSRSIVNIPYFVSNGYIVFDPDIYYTTGHPGQSAMRSIMPAVDMLCEYPWIDSENMAIQGQSWGGYQVAYMITQTDRFKAAGAGAPVSNMTSAYGGIRWGSGVTRQMQYERGQSRIGQNLWDGFDLYVENSPLFFVPNVTTPVLIMHNDKDTAVPWYQGIEFFASLRRCGKQAWMLQYKGEDHNLRERHNCKDLSEKLAEFFDHFLKGAPEPEWMKAK
;
A
#
# COMPACT_ATOMS: atom_id res chain seq x y z
N TRP A 1 -10.94 18.31 17.41
CA TRP A 1 -11.43 19.23 18.44
C TRP A 1 -12.76 18.72 19.00
N GLU A 2 -12.97 18.91 20.28
CA GLU A 2 -14.28 18.76 20.95
C GLU A 2 -15.15 19.98 20.66
N GLU A 3 -16.49 19.85 20.72
CA GLU A 3 -17.45 20.87 20.27
C GLU A 3 -17.36 22.20 21.02
N ASN A 4 -16.96 22.20 22.31
CA ASN A 4 -16.75 23.40 23.11
C ASN A 4 -15.28 23.88 23.08
N GLU A 5 -14.45 23.29 22.23
CA GLU A 5 -13.03 23.60 22.10
C GLU A 5 -12.23 23.51 23.40
N SER A 6 -12.74 22.75 24.37
CA SER A 6 -12.09 22.59 25.68
C SER A 6 -10.87 21.67 25.62
N TYR A 7 -10.83 20.78 24.65
CA TYR A 7 -9.69 19.89 24.36
C TYR A 7 -9.64 19.48 22.90
N PHE A 8 -8.49 18.92 22.50
CA PHE A 8 -8.33 18.22 21.24
C PHE A 8 -7.64 16.87 21.46
N LEU A 9 -7.79 15.97 20.51
CA LEU A 9 -7.12 14.67 20.53
C LEU A 9 -5.89 14.70 19.62
N LEU A 10 -4.77 14.22 20.16
CA LEU A 10 -3.50 14.06 19.46
C LEU A 10 -3.13 12.58 19.45
N GLY A 11 -2.87 12.02 18.28
CA GLY A 11 -2.33 10.67 18.14
C GLY A 11 -0.80 10.67 18.17
N ASP A 12 -0.20 9.79 18.94
CA ASP A 12 1.18 9.41 18.76
C ASP A 12 1.25 8.11 17.89
N ARG A 13 2.35 7.38 17.95
CA ARG A 13 2.53 6.16 17.16
C ARG A 13 1.54 5.05 17.51
N TYR A 14 1.05 5.00 18.75
CA TYR A 14 0.21 3.92 19.28
C TYR A 14 -1.09 4.43 19.89
N ASP A 15 -1.00 5.47 20.68
CA ASP A 15 -2.05 5.91 21.59
C ASP A 15 -2.60 7.30 21.26
N LEU A 16 -3.75 7.62 21.83
CA LEU A 16 -4.40 8.91 21.70
C LEU A 16 -4.38 9.68 23.02
N TRP A 17 -4.06 10.95 22.92
CA TRP A 17 -3.96 11.88 24.02
C TRP A 17 -5.03 12.95 23.94
N GLN A 18 -5.64 13.25 25.05
CA GLN A 18 -6.47 14.43 25.22
C GLN A 18 -5.60 15.58 25.74
N ILE A 19 -5.58 16.65 24.99
CA ILE A 19 -4.79 17.86 25.29
C ILE A 19 -5.75 18.97 25.62
N ASP A 20 -5.56 19.59 26.80
CA ASP A 20 -6.32 20.76 27.22
C ASP A 20 -5.99 21.97 26.32
N SER A 21 -7.00 22.60 25.73
CA SER A 21 -6.79 23.67 24.75
C SER A 21 -6.15 24.94 25.37
N LYS A 22 -6.29 25.10 26.68
CA LYS A 22 -5.71 26.23 27.43
C LYS A 22 -4.35 25.90 28.04
N GLY A 23 -3.89 24.64 27.93
CA GLY A 23 -2.61 24.22 28.49
C GLY A 23 -2.55 24.21 30.04
N VAL A 24 -3.70 24.28 30.72
CA VAL A 24 -3.76 24.31 32.18
C VAL A 24 -3.71 22.92 32.79
N LYS A 25 -4.35 21.93 32.12
CA LYS A 25 -4.37 20.55 32.58
C LYS A 25 -3.30 19.75 31.85
N ALA A 26 -2.63 18.85 32.57
CA ALA A 26 -1.68 17.94 31.97
C ALA A 26 -2.35 17.05 30.89
N PRO A 27 -1.63 16.69 29.82
CA PRO A 27 -2.11 15.72 28.82
C PRO A 27 -2.56 14.41 29.48
N PHE A 28 -3.68 13.88 29.02
CA PHE A 28 -4.24 12.64 29.52
C PHE A 28 -4.34 11.63 28.38
N MET A 29 -3.76 10.44 28.57
CA MET A 29 -3.81 9.37 27.57
C MET A 29 -5.18 8.68 27.60
N ILE A 30 -5.99 8.93 26.58
CA ILE A 30 -7.38 8.45 26.50
C ILE A 30 -7.46 6.93 26.33
N THR A 31 -6.48 6.35 25.64
CA THR A 31 -6.34 4.91 25.39
C THR A 31 -5.62 4.16 26.52
N GLU A 32 -5.22 4.85 27.60
CA GLU A 32 -4.62 4.28 28.83
C GLU A 32 -3.34 3.47 28.59
N GLY A 33 -2.64 3.70 27.47
CA GLY A 33 -1.43 2.97 27.10
C GLY A 33 -1.70 1.59 26.51
N LEU A 34 -2.95 1.26 26.21
CA LEU A 34 -3.31 -0.02 25.62
C LEU A 34 -2.60 -0.23 24.27
N GLY A 35 -2.44 0.83 23.47
CA GLY A 35 -1.76 0.77 22.19
C GLY A 35 -0.33 0.24 22.32
N ARG A 36 0.45 0.80 23.25
CA ARG A 36 1.82 0.36 23.51
C ARG A 36 1.91 -1.03 24.12
N GLN A 37 0.91 -1.42 24.91
CA GLN A 37 0.89 -2.72 25.57
C GLN A 37 0.57 -3.88 24.60
N THR A 38 -0.17 -3.57 23.52
CA THR A 38 -0.68 -4.58 22.59
C THR A 38 -0.17 -4.40 21.16
N ASP A 39 0.78 -3.49 20.94
CA ASP A 39 1.30 -3.08 19.61
C ASP A 39 0.21 -2.56 18.66
N ASN A 40 -0.91 -2.11 19.19
CA ASN A 40 -2.01 -1.52 18.42
C ASN A 40 -1.81 -0.01 18.21
N GLN A 41 -1.87 0.43 16.96
CA GLN A 41 -2.00 1.83 16.61
C GLN A 41 -3.47 2.22 16.60
N PHE A 42 -3.89 3.06 17.55
CA PHE A 42 -5.27 3.55 17.60
C PHE A 42 -5.44 4.87 16.82
N LYS A 43 -6.56 4.96 16.09
CA LYS A 43 -7.02 6.18 15.43
C LYS A 43 -8.50 6.40 15.75
N ILE A 44 -8.91 7.67 15.90
CA ILE A 44 -10.33 7.97 16.05
C ILE A 44 -11.09 7.52 14.81
N ALA A 45 -12.07 6.65 15.01
CA ALA A 45 -13.05 6.31 14.01
C ALA A 45 -14.19 7.33 14.07
N ARG A 46 -14.22 8.24 13.09
CA ARG A 46 -15.33 9.20 12.96
C ARG A 46 -16.48 8.50 12.26
N LEU A 47 -17.50 8.18 13.01
CA LEU A 47 -18.70 7.54 12.49
C LEU A 47 -19.70 8.62 12.06
N ILE A 48 -20.44 8.37 10.98
CA ILE A 48 -21.61 9.17 10.62
C ILE A 48 -22.75 8.66 11.49
N LEU A 49 -22.81 9.11 12.74
CA LEU A 49 -23.89 8.77 13.67
C LEU A 49 -25.13 9.66 13.44
N ASP A 50 -24.97 10.79 12.76
CA ASP A 50 -26.05 11.70 12.37
C ASP A 50 -26.17 11.72 10.82
N PRO A 51 -27.30 11.29 10.24
CA PRO A 51 -27.53 11.35 8.79
C PRO A 51 -27.46 12.76 8.21
N LYS A 52 -27.63 13.79 9.05
CA LYS A 52 -27.51 15.22 8.70
C LYS A 52 -26.12 15.79 8.97
N GLY A 53 -25.19 14.97 9.47
CA GLY A 53 -23.82 15.34 9.79
C GLY A 53 -23.05 15.84 8.56
N LYS A 54 -22.26 16.89 8.74
CA LYS A 54 -21.41 17.43 7.67
C LYS A 54 -20.29 16.45 7.37
N VAL A 55 -20.08 16.19 6.09
CA VAL A 55 -18.95 15.39 5.59
C VAL A 55 -18.08 16.23 4.66
N ASN A 56 -16.78 15.92 4.58
CA ASN A 56 -15.89 16.54 3.61
C ASN A 56 -16.07 15.90 2.21
N ARG A 57 -15.31 16.36 1.23
CA ARG A 57 -15.34 15.84 -0.16
C ARG A 57 -15.03 14.34 -0.28
N PHE A 58 -14.53 13.71 0.77
CA PHE A 58 -14.24 12.27 0.82
C PHE A 58 -15.27 11.47 1.64
N GLY A 59 -16.41 12.09 2.01
CA GLY A 59 -17.43 11.44 2.82
C GLY A 59 -17.09 11.28 4.30
N MET A 60 -15.99 11.88 4.78
CA MET A 60 -15.56 11.80 6.18
C MET A 60 -16.30 12.84 7.04
N PRO A 61 -16.82 12.46 8.22
CA PRO A 61 -17.45 13.40 9.14
C PRO A 61 -16.49 14.53 9.54
N THR A 62 -16.97 15.78 9.47
CA THR A 62 -16.16 16.96 9.76
C THR A 62 -16.57 17.67 11.05
N GLY A 63 -17.63 17.21 11.72
CA GLY A 63 -18.10 17.79 12.97
C GLY A 63 -17.12 17.61 14.12
N PRO A 64 -17.22 18.43 15.17
CA PRO A 64 -16.45 18.25 16.40
C PRO A 64 -16.85 16.94 17.12
N LEU A 65 -15.99 16.50 18.05
CA LEU A 65 -16.31 15.38 18.94
C LEU A 65 -17.29 15.86 20.00
N LYS A 66 -18.30 15.07 20.29
CA LYS A 66 -19.27 15.37 21.36
C LYS A 66 -18.79 14.82 22.70
N ALA A 67 -18.89 15.61 23.73
CA ALA A 67 -18.44 15.22 25.08
C ALA A 67 -19.35 14.19 25.76
N ASP A 68 -20.60 14.05 25.29
CA ASP A 68 -21.63 13.18 25.86
C ASP A 68 -21.83 11.88 25.06
N GLU A 69 -20.98 11.61 24.06
CA GLU A 69 -21.02 10.39 23.25
C GLU A 69 -19.78 9.51 23.48
N PRO A 70 -19.90 8.18 23.34
CA PRO A 70 -18.75 7.28 23.33
C PRO A 70 -17.81 7.59 22.18
N LEU A 71 -16.52 7.43 22.40
CA LEU A 71 -15.52 7.46 21.33
C LEU A 71 -15.32 6.08 20.76
N TYR A 72 -15.17 6.02 19.43
CA TYR A 72 -14.84 4.81 18.71
C TYR A 72 -13.46 4.95 18.08
N PHE A 73 -12.76 3.81 17.97
CA PHE A 73 -11.39 3.76 17.50
C PHE A 73 -11.24 2.61 16.50
N SER A 74 -10.60 2.88 15.38
CA SER A 74 -9.98 1.81 14.60
C SER A 74 -8.61 1.48 15.20
N SER A 75 -8.22 0.22 15.16
CA SER A 75 -6.88 -0.21 15.52
C SER A 75 -6.22 -0.94 14.36
N PHE A 76 -4.90 -0.86 14.32
CA PHE A 76 -4.03 -1.64 13.47
C PHE A 76 -2.90 -2.20 14.32
N ASN A 77 -2.80 -3.52 14.38
CA ASN A 77 -1.74 -4.17 15.11
C ASN A 77 -0.46 -4.19 14.28
N ARG A 78 0.61 -3.62 14.79
CA ARG A 78 1.86 -3.45 14.06
C ARG A 78 2.71 -4.72 13.94
N VAL A 79 2.34 -5.77 14.67
CA VAL A 79 3.02 -7.06 14.65
C VAL A 79 2.22 -8.08 13.83
N SER A 80 0.93 -8.28 14.19
CA SER A 80 0.07 -9.25 13.49
C SER A 80 -0.58 -8.69 12.23
N ARG A 81 -0.55 -7.37 12.02
CA ARG A 81 -1.25 -6.63 10.94
C ARG A 81 -2.78 -6.70 11.02
N GLU A 82 -3.32 -7.24 12.08
CA GLU A 82 -4.76 -7.33 12.29
C GLU A 82 -5.39 -5.95 12.46
N HIS A 83 -6.60 -5.81 11.90
CA HIS A 83 -7.41 -4.63 12.09
C HIS A 83 -8.46 -4.87 13.17
N GLY A 84 -8.73 -3.84 13.96
CA GLY A 84 -9.72 -3.90 15.02
C GLY A 84 -10.57 -2.65 15.13
N PHE A 85 -11.60 -2.77 15.95
CA PHE A 85 -12.52 -1.70 16.29
C PHE A 85 -12.80 -1.72 17.78
N TYR A 86 -12.68 -0.55 18.40
CA TYR A 86 -12.77 -0.38 19.85
C TYR A 86 -13.70 0.77 20.22
N MET A 87 -14.16 0.77 21.45
CA MET A 87 -15.00 1.83 22.02
C MET A 87 -14.50 2.23 23.40
N LYS A 88 -14.67 3.51 23.75
CA LYS A 88 -14.56 4.01 25.12
C LYS A 88 -15.72 4.92 25.43
N ASP A 89 -16.47 4.63 26.49
CA ASP A 89 -17.54 5.50 27.01
C ASP A 89 -16.93 6.61 27.88
N ILE A 90 -16.60 7.73 27.24
CA ILE A 90 -16.00 8.89 27.94
C ILE A 90 -16.96 9.61 28.87
N THR A 91 -18.25 9.33 28.82
CA THR A 91 -19.25 9.88 29.74
C THR A 91 -19.11 9.32 31.16
N ARG A 92 -18.41 8.18 31.28
CA ARG A 92 -18.16 7.48 32.55
C ARG A 92 -16.71 7.66 32.98
N LYS A 93 -16.50 8.24 34.16
CA LYS A 93 -15.18 8.64 34.68
C LYS A 93 -14.13 7.54 34.80
N LYS A 94 -14.53 6.24 34.81
CA LYS A 94 -13.63 5.09 34.93
C LYS A 94 -13.83 4.05 33.81
N ALA A 95 -14.42 4.47 32.69
CA ALA A 95 -14.63 3.55 31.59
C ALA A 95 -13.28 3.17 30.95
N LYS A 96 -13.13 1.87 30.70
CA LYS A 96 -11.96 1.32 30.00
C LYS A 96 -12.24 1.21 28.50
N MET A 97 -11.17 1.05 27.74
CA MET A 97 -11.26 0.62 26.34
C MET A 97 -11.92 -0.75 26.25
N VAL A 98 -12.87 -0.88 25.34
CA VAL A 98 -13.58 -2.14 25.05
C VAL A 98 -13.28 -2.54 23.61
N LYS A 99 -12.69 -3.72 23.42
CA LYS A 99 -12.52 -4.31 22.10
C LYS A 99 -13.88 -4.79 21.58
N LEU A 100 -14.28 -4.36 20.41
CA LEU A 100 -15.53 -4.74 19.74
C LEU A 100 -15.26 -5.82 18.67
N ALA A 101 -14.21 -5.62 17.86
CA ALA A 101 -13.78 -6.59 16.86
C ALA A 101 -12.26 -6.47 16.64
N GLU A 102 -11.61 -7.57 16.29
CA GLU A 102 -10.19 -7.59 15.86
C GLU A 102 -9.93 -8.93 15.16
N GLY A 103 -9.14 -8.94 14.09
CA GLY A 103 -8.80 -10.18 13.41
C GLY A 103 -8.02 -10.01 12.11
N PRO A 104 -7.68 -11.12 11.45
CA PRO A 104 -6.83 -11.22 10.26
C PRO A 104 -7.58 -10.77 8.98
N TYR A 105 -8.01 -9.53 8.97
CA TYR A 105 -8.73 -8.90 7.86
C TYR A 105 -8.51 -7.39 7.86
N THR A 106 -8.73 -6.75 6.73
CA THR A 106 -8.94 -5.31 6.67
C THR A 106 -10.36 -4.98 7.10
N MET A 107 -10.54 -3.91 7.85
CA MET A 107 -11.84 -3.47 8.34
C MET A 107 -11.96 -1.96 8.27
N ALA A 108 -13.05 -1.47 7.65
CA ALA A 108 -13.39 -0.06 7.65
C ALA A 108 -14.84 0.10 8.13
N VAL A 109 -15.04 0.78 9.26
CA VAL A 109 -16.35 0.99 9.86
C VAL A 109 -16.92 2.31 9.39
N SER A 110 -18.10 2.26 8.78
CA SER A 110 -18.91 3.42 8.42
C SER A 110 -20.17 3.35 9.28
N GLY A 111 -20.23 4.06 10.40
CA GLY A 111 -21.35 3.97 11.30
C GLY A 111 -22.61 4.62 10.74
N LEU A 112 -23.74 3.96 10.89
CA LEU A 112 -25.05 4.54 10.76
C LEU A 112 -25.74 4.45 12.12
N SER A 113 -26.02 5.59 12.76
CA SER A 113 -27.05 5.64 13.76
C SER A 113 -28.39 5.65 13.02
N LEU A 114 -29.12 4.56 13.09
CA LEU A 114 -30.52 4.63 12.74
C LEU A 114 -31.23 5.33 13.90
N SER A 115 -31.47 6.64 13.77
CA SER A 115 -32.51 7.29 14.59
C SER A 115 -33.82 6.52 14.36
N ASN A 116 -34.57 6.28 15.42
CA ASN A 116 -35.86 5.59 15.40
C ASN A 116 -36.98 6.31 14.60
N GLU A 117 -36.64 7.10 13.60
CA GLU A 117 -37.57 7.70 12.65
C GLU A 117 -37.46 6.97 11.31
N TYR A 118 -38.10 5.80 11.24
CA TYR A 118 -38.61 5.33 9.95
C TYR A 118 -39.66 6.35 9.47
N PRO A 119 -39.48 7.01 8.32
CA PRO A 119 -40.53 7.84 7.74
C PRO A 119 -41.63 6.91 7.17
N GLY A 120 -42.46 6.38 8.02
CA GLY A 120 -43.51 5.44 7.63
C GLY A 120 -44.50 5.09 8.73
N ILE A 121 -44.20 5.39 9.99
CA ILE A 121 -45.14 5.19 11.10
C ILE A 121 -45.22 6.50 11.90
N ALA A 122 -45.73 7.53 11.26
CA ALA A 122 -46.22 8.70 11.92
C ALA A 122 -47.71 8.58 12.12
N GLN A 123 -48.12 8.87 13.33
CA GLN A 123 -49.45 9.14 13.86
C GLN A 123 -50.16 8.03 14.63
N VAL A 124 -49.85 7.97 15.92
CA VAL A 124 -50.90 7.92 16.95
C VAL A 124 -50.38 8.65 18.21
N GLY A 125 -51.04 9.72 18.62
CA GLY A 125 -51.06 10.24 20.00
C GLY A 125 -50.00 11.29 20.34
N LYS A 126 -50.43 12.54 20.42
CA LYS A 126 -49.73 13.65 21.09
C LYS A 126 -49.52 13.33 22.59
N SER A 127 -48.33 13.73 23.08
CA SER A 127 -47.95 13.82 24.52
C SER A 127 -47.24 12.60 25.09
N GLN A 128 -45.92 12.67 25.05
CA GLN A 128 -44.97 12.41 26.11
C GLN A 128 -43.54 12.46 25.55
N LYS A 129 -42.61 13.12 26.26
CA LYS A 129 -41.19 13.09 25.91
C LYS A 129 -40.76 11.62 25.75
N PRO A 130 -40.14 11.23 24.60
CA PRO A 130 -39.72 9.85 24.45
C PRO A 130 -38.71 9.53 25.57
N PRO A 131 -38.80 8.36 26.19
CA PRO A 131 -37.80 7.91 27.12
C PRO A 131 -36.44 7.90 26.40
N ARG A 132 -35.36 8.32 27.08
CA ARG A 132 -33.97 8.17 26.61
C ARG A 132 -33.70 6.68 26.32
N ARG A 133 -34.13 6.20 25.18
CA ARG A 133 -33.68 4.89 24.70
C ARG A 133 -32.26 5.10 24.20
N LEU A 134 -31.31 4.49 24.90
CA LEU A 134 -29.99 4.16 24.35
C LEU A 134 -30.25 3.28 23.12
N SER A 135 -30.39 3.90 21.98
CA SER A 135 -30.44 3.15 20.73
C SER A 135 -29.08 2.48 20.56
N ILE A 136 -29.06 1.15 20.56
CA ILE A 136 -27.86 0.39 20.23
C ILE A 136 -27.49 0.81 18.80
N PRO A 137 -26.27 1.36 18.57
CA PRO A 137 -25.90 1.83 17.26
C PRO A 137 -25.84 0.64 16.28
N VAL A 138 -26.33 0.87 15.08
CA VAL A 138 -26.13 -0.06 13.96
C VAL A 138 -24.84 0.31 13.28
N PHE A 139 -23.91 -0.62 13.18
CA PHE A 139 -22.66 -0.42 12.44
C PHE A 139 -22.76 -1.08 11.08
N VAL A 140 -22.37 -0.35 10.05
CA VAL A 140 -22.11 -0.86 8.71
C VAL A 140 -20.61 -0.79 8.48
N TYR A 141 -20.01 -1.87 8.02
CA TYR A 141 -18.58 -1.93 7.82
C TYR A 141 -18.22 -2.85 6.66
N THR A 142 -17.03 -2.62 6.12
CA THR A 142 -16.43 -3.53 5.15
C THR A 142 -15.41 -4.43 5.84
N LYS A 143 -15.34 -5.69 5.41
CA LYS A 143 -14.37 -6.67 5.88
C LYS A 143 -13.95 -7.58 4.73
N GLY A 144 -12.65 -7.84 4.63
CA GLY A 144 -12.06 -8.76 3.66
C GLY A 144 -10.59 -9.01 3.96
N ASN A 145 -10.00 -9.97 3.25
CA ASN A 145 -8.56 -10.24 3.27
C ASN A 145 -8.09 -10.66 1.88
N PHE A 146 -6.85 -11.08 1.72
CA PHE A 146 -6.33 -11.46 0.41
C PHE A 146 -7.15 -12.58 -0.25
N GLU A 147 -7.58 -13.57 0.53
CA GLU A 147 -8.32 -14.74 0.04
C GLU A 147 -9.82 -14.48 -0.14
N ASN A 148 -10.38 -13.53 0.62
CA ASN A 148 -11.80 -13.25 0.65
C ASN A 148 -12.06 -11.80 0.25
N SER A 149 -12.79 -11.61 -0.85
CA SER A 149 -13.13 -10.28 -1.34
C SER A 149 -13.82 -9.43 -0.28
N THR A 150 -13.50 -8.14 -0.29
CA THR A 150 -14.08 -7.19 0.67
C THR A 150 -15.61 -7.10 0.50
N ASN A 151 -16.34 -7.48 1.52
CA ASN A 151 -17.79 -7.44 1.58
C ASN A 151 -18.30 -6.46 2.64
N VAL A 152 -19.57 -6.10 2.52
CA VAL A 152 -20.29 -5.22 3.46
C VAL A 152 -21.02 -6.06 4.49
N TYR A 153 -20.90 -5.65 5.74
CA TYR A 153 -21.52 -6.31 6.90
C TYR A 153 -22.29 -5.31 7.74
N ILE A 154 -23.29 -5.80 8.46
CA ILE A 154 -24.06 -5.05 9.46
C ILE A 154 -24.01 -5.78 10.79
N THR A 155 -23.87 -5.01 11.88
CA THR A 155 -24.08 -5.48 13.23
C THR A 155 -24.99 -4.54 14.01
N LYS A 156 -25.84 -5.09 14.89
CA LYS A 156 -26.82 -4.38 15.74
C LYS A 156 -26.60 -4.62 17.23
N ASP A 157 -25.57 -5.36 17.60
CA ASP A 157 -25.34 -5.86 18.96
C ASP A 157 -23.88 -5.67 19.42
N MET A 158 -23.23 -4.58 18.98
CA MET A 158 -21.85 -4.25 19.32
C MET A 158 -20.87 -5.35 18.89
N PHE A 159 -21.00 -5.83 17.67
CA PHE A 159 -20.16 -6.85 17.03
C PHE A 159 -20.20 -8.26 17.67
N ARG A 160 -21.23 -8.58 18.45
CA ARG A 160 -21.47 -9.96 18.95
C ARG A 160 -21.94 -10.89 17.85
N SER A 161 -22.68 -10.35 16.90
CA SER A 161 -23.07 -11.02 15.67
C SER A 161 -22.91 -10.07 14.46
N GLU A 162 -22.76 -10.65 13.28
CA GLU A 162 -22.66 -9.89 12.02
C GLU A 162 -23.51 -10.56 10.94
N VAL A 163 -24.04 -9.73 10.04
CA VAL A 163 -24.76 -10.18 8.86
C VAL A 163 -24.06 -9.63 7.63
N LYS A 164 -23.58 -10.52 6.76
CA LYS A 164 -23.05 -10.17 5.44
C LYS A 164 -24.21 -9.75 4.55
N ILE A 165 -24.11 -8.56 3.94
CA ILE A 165 -25.18 -7.98 3.10
C ILE A 165 -24.76 -7.72 1.65
N SER A 166 -23.54 -8.08 1.28
CA SER A 166 -23.06 -8.04 -0.09
C SER A 166 -22.35 -9.33 -0.47
N GLU A 167 -22.27 -9.60 -1.77
CA GLU A 167 -21.50 -10.71 -2.34
C GLU A 167 -20.68 -10.12 -3.50
N THR A 168 -19.43 -9.73 -3.20
CA THR A 168 -18.50 -9.17 -4.18
C THR A 168 -17.63 -10.27 -4.76
N ASN A 169 -17.32 -10.16 -6.06
CA ASN A 169 -16.47 -11.11 -6.80
C ASN A 169 -16.83 -12.59 -6.58
N PRO A 170 -18.09 -13.01 -6.71
CA PRO A 170 -18.50 -14.39 -6.48
C PRO A 170 -17.85 -15.38 -7.44
N GLN A 171 -17.37 -14.90 -8.60
CA GLN A 171 -16.63 -15.69 -9.60
C GLN A 171 -15.21 -16.05 -9.13
N GLN A 172 -14.69 -15.45 -8.07
CA GLN A 172 -13.32 -15.74 -7.59
C GLN A 172 -13.10 -17.24 -7.33
N LYS A 173 -14.12 -17.94 -6.84
CA LYS A 173 -14.09 -19.39 -6.57
C LYS A 173 -13.84 -20.25 -7.82
N ASP A 174 -14.02 -19.68 -9.02
CA ASP A 174 -13.83 -20.38 -10.30
C ASP A 174 -12.37 -20.25 -10.81
N TYR A 175 -11.50 -19.54 -10.07
CA TYR A 175 -10.11 -19.30 -10.41
C TYR A 175 -9.17 -19.90 -9.36
N ASN A 176 -8.00 -20.33 -9.80
CA ASN A 176 -6.90 -20.66 -8.91
C ASN A 176 -6.39 -19.32 -8.27
N TRP A 177 -6.85 -19.02 -7.08
CA TRP A 177 -6.49 -17.78 -6.39
C TRP A 177 -5.07 -17.88 -5.82
N GLY A 178 -4.87 -17.55 -4.57
CA GLY A 178 -3.58 -17.66 -3.90
C GLY A 178 -3.73 -17.42 -2.41
N THR A 179 -2.64 -17.64 -1.72
CA THR A 179 -2.49 -17.34 -0.29
C THR A 179 -1.38 -16.32 -0.09
N VAL A 180 -1.37 -15.66 1.06
CA VAL A 180 -0.31 -14.75 1.47
C VAL A 180 0.16 -15.05 2.87
N GLU A 181 1.47 -15.00 3.07
CA GLU A 181 2.08 -15.11 4.40
C GLU A 181 3.17 -14.05 4.58
N MET A 182 3.42 -13.68 5.83
CA MET A 182 4.51 -12.77 6.16
C MET A 182 5.76 -13.59 6.44
N VAL A 183 6.86 -13.24 5.78
CA VAL A 183 8.19 -13.80 6.02
C VAL A 183 9.13 -12.74 6.55
N SER A 184 10.19 -13.14 7.23
CA SER A 184 11.17 -12.21 7.78
C SER A 184 12.59 -12.68 7.55
N TRP A 185 13.50 -11.71 7.39
CA TRP A 185 14.94 -11.95 7.22
C TRP A 185 15.74 -10.86 7.91
N MET A 186 17.05 -11.01 7.91
CA MET A 186 17.97 -9.95 8.33
C MET A 186 18.54 -9.26 7.11
N THR A 187 18.41 -7.92 7.04
CA THR A 187 19.07 -7.13 6.00
C THR A 187 20.60 -7.15 6.18
N ALA A 188 21.33 -6.70 5.16
CA ALA A 188 22.79 -6.56 5.28
C ALA A 188 23.21 -5.56 6.38
N ASP A 189 22.33 -4.65 6.76
CA ASP A 189 22.53 -3.70 7.86
C ASP A 189 22.06 -4.26 9.23
N SER A 190 21.82 -5.57 9.33
CA SER A 190 21.36 -6.24 10.55
C SER A 190 20.02 -5.72 11.09
N ILE A 191 19.14 -5.26 10.21
CA ILE A 191 17.76 -4.88 10.54
C ILE A 191 16.86 -6.09 10.27
N LYS A 192 16.01 -6.47 11.23
CA LYS A 192 14.96 -7.45 10.98
C LYS A 192 13.93 -6.83 10.03
N ALA A 193 13.87 -7.33 8.81
CA ALA A 193 12.92 -6.93 7.77
C ALA A 193 11.81 -7.96 7.61
N GLU A 194 10.71 -7.53 7.03
CA GLU A 194 9.52 -8.33 6.77
C GLU A 194 9.05 -8.11 5.32
N GLY A 195 8.29 -9.06 4.80
CA GLY A 195 7.70 -8.95 3.47
C GLY A 195 6.59 -9.97 3.26
N LEU A 196 5.83 -9.78 2.21
CA LEU A 196 4.68 -10.60 1.87
C LEU A 196 5.05 -11.62 0.80
N LEU A 197 4.83 -12.89 1.09
CA LEU A 197 5.06 -14.00 0.17
C LEU A 197 3.74 -14.56 -0.31
N PHE A 198 3.46 -14.39 -1.60
CA PHE A 198 2.24 -14.86 -2.24
C PHE A 198 2.51 -16.15 -2.98
N LYS A 199 1.67 -17.16 -2.71
CA LYS A 199 1.76 -18.50 -3.32
C LYS A 199 0.46 -18.89 -4.02
N PRO A 200 0.51 -19.69 -5.10
CA PRO A 200 -0.70 -20.27 -5.71
C PRO A 200 -1.55 -21.02 -4.70
N GLU A 201 -2.87 -21.01 -4.85
CA GLU A 201 -3.78 -21.78 -3.99
C GLU A 201 -3.49 -23.29 -4.05
N ASN A 202 -3.15 -23.79 -5.26
CA ASN A 202 -2.75 -25.16 -5.50
C ASN A 202 -1.23 -25.38 -5.37
N PHE A 203 -0.58 -24.67 -4.45
CA PHE A 203 0.85 -24.74 -4.21
C PHE A 203 1.29 -26.18 -3.89
N ASP A 204 2.33 -26.63 -4.60
CA ASP A 204 2.94 -27.95 -4.44
C ASP A 204 4.43 -27.75 -4.07
N PRO A 205 4.86 -28.05 -2.85
CA PRO A 205 6.24 -27.82 -2.41
C PRO A 205 7.28 -28.71 -3.13
N THR A 206 6.84 -29.67 -3.94
CA THR A 206 7.74 -30.52 -4.75
C THR A 206 8.07 -29.94 -6.11
N LYS A 207 7.38 -28.87 -6.52
CA LYS A 207 7.59 -28.15 -7.78
C LYS A 207 8.43 -26.91 -7.57
N LYS A 208 9.11 -26.48 -8.63
CA LYS A 208 9.80 -25.21 -8.66
C LYS A 208 8.93 -24.14 -9.33
N TYR A 209 8.93 -22.95 -8.75
CA TYR A 209 8.16 -21.81 -9.22
C TYR A 209 9.07 -20.62 -9.55
N PRO A 210 8.89 -19.98 -10.71
CA PRO A 210 9.54 -18.72 -11.01
C PRO A 210 9.04 -17.63 -10.05
N VAL A 211 9.90 -16.64 -9.75
CA VAL A 211 9.61 -15.60 -8.77
C VAL A 211 9.59 -14.22 -9.39
N ILE A 212 8.59 -13.43 -9.06
CA ILE A 212 8.59 -11.99 -9.32
C ILE A 212 8.69 -11.28 -7.97
N ILE A 213 9.73 -10.48 -7.79
CA ILE A 213 9.91 -9.63 -6.63
C ILE A 213 9.39 -8.24 -7.00
N TYR A 214 8.25 -7.90 -6.43
CA TYR A 214 7.64 -6.58 -6.57
C TYR A 214 7.95 -5.78 -5.31
N PHE A 215 8.27 -4.51 -5.43
CA PHE A 215 8.50 -3.66 -4.27
C PHE A 215 8.27 -2.17 -4.56
N TYR A 216 7.94 -1.45 -3.50
CA TYR A 216 7.88 0.00 -3.50
C TYR A 216 8.67 0.58 -2.31
N GLU A 217 8.17 0.49 -1.09
CA GLU A 217 8.89 0.88 0.14
C GLU A 217 8.65 -0.12 1.29
N LYS A 218 7.47 -0.07 1.92
CA LYS A 218 7.07 -0.94 3.02
C LYS A 218 5.61 -1.33 2.86
N ASP A 219 5.39 -2.49 2.36
CA ASP A 219 4.07 -3.00 2.02
C ASP A 219 3.64 -4.18 2.91
N SER A 220 4.48 -4.59 3.90
CA SER A 220 4.15 -5.66 4.85
C SER A 220 2.91 -5.35 5.71
N ASP A 221 2.58 -4.07 5.91
CA ASP A 221 1.36 -3.63 6.57
C ASP A 221 0.08 -4.00 5.78
N GLU A 222 0.21 -4.40 4.50
CA GLU A 222 -0.89 -4.79 3.61
C GLU A 222 -1.20 -6.29 3.60
N LEU A 223 -0.71 -7.08 4.58
CA LEU A 223 -0.87 -8.53 4.68
C LEU A 223 -2.31 -9.01 4.42
N TYR A 224 -3.29 -8.28 4.91
CA TYR A 224 -4.71 -8.63 4.77
C TYR A 224 -5.45 -7.82 3.70
N ASN A 225 -4.74 -7.07 2.85
CA ASN A 225 -5.41 -6.32 1.79
C ASN A 225 -5.93 -7.25 0.70
N TYR A 226 -7.22 -7.11 0.36
CA TYR A 226 -7.75 -7.72 -0.84
C TYR A 226 -7.21 -7.01 -2.08
N ARG A 227 -6.57 -7.76 -2.97
CA ARG A 227 -6.03 -7.25 -4.23
C ARG A 227 -6.94 -7.67 -5.38
N SER A 228 -7.64 -6.73 -5.99
CA SER A 228 -8.58 -7.00 -7.07
C SER A 228 -7.86 -7.53 -8.33
N PRO A 229 -8.40 -8.57 -8.99
CA PRO A 229 -7.84 -9.11 -10.22
C PRO A 229 -8.21 -8.25 -11.44
N ALA A 230 -7.98 -6.96 -11.36
CA ALA A 230 -8.24 -6.01 -12.43
C ALA A 230 -6.98 -5.77 -13.26
N PRO A 231 -7.10 -5.34 -14.54
CA PRO A 231 -5.96 -4.89 -15.32
C PRO A 231 -5.18 -3.82 -14.57
N SER A 232 -3.87 -4.00 -14.50
CA SER A 232 -3.00 -3.16 -13.72
C SER A 232 -2.80 -1.79 -14.36
N ARG A 233 -2.66 -0.78 -13.52
CA ARG A 233 -2.36 0.58 -13.96
C ARG A 233 -0.87 0.84 -14.17
N SER A 234 0.00 0.00 -13.59
CA SER A 234 1.45 0.24 -13.65
C SER A 234 2.33 -0.87 -13.08
N ILE A 235 1.77 -1.78 -12.28
CA ILE A 235 2.53 -2.82 -11.58
C ILE A 235 2.07 -4.22 -11.99
N VAL A 236 2.79 -5.25 -11.58
CA VAL A 236 2.31 -6.64 -11.70
C VAL A 236 1.00 -6.81 -10.92
N ASN A 237 0.01 -7.45 -11.52
CA ASN A 237 -1.20 -7.84 -10.80
C ASN A 237 -0.92 -9.13 -10.02
N ILE A 238 -0.69 -9.02 -8.71
CA ILE A 238 -0.27 -10.13 -7.85
C ILE A 238 -1.20 -11.34 -7.98
N PRO A 239 -2.55 -11.23 -7.82
CA PRO A 239 -3.45 -12.36 -7.99
C PRO A 239 -3.33 -13.05 -9.36
N TYR A 240 -3.15 -12.28 -10.43
CA TYR A 240 -2.99 -12.83 -11.78
C TYR A 240 -1.72 -13.69 -11.89
N PHE A 241 -0.57 -13.16 -11.46
CA PHE A 241 0.69 -13.89 -11.56
C PHE A 241 0.71 -15.14 -10.69
N VAL A 242 0.20 -15.02 -9.45
CA VAL A 242 0.07 -16.17 -8.54
C VAL A 242 -0.86 -17.23 -9.10
N SER A 243 -2.04 -16.86 -9.64
CA SER A 243 -2.95 -17.77 -10.33
C SER A 243 -2.32 -18.49 -11.51
N ASN A 244 -1.33 -17.88 -12.15
CA ASN A 244 -0.60 -18.44 -13.26
C ASN A 244 0.71 -19.13 -12.86
N GLY A 245 0.87 -19.52 -11.60
CA GLY A 245 1.96 -20.36 -11.13
C GLY A 245 3.28 -19.62 -10.92
N TYR A 246 3.23 -18.36 -10.56
CA TYR A 246 4.37 -17.62 -10.01
C TYR A 246 4.31 -17.57 -8.50
N ILE A 247 5.45 -17.48 -7.88
CA ILE A 247 5.59 -16.88 -6.53
C ILE A 247 5.75 -15.37 -6.73
N VAL A 248 5.04 -14.57 -5.94
CA VAL A 248 5.28 -13.13 -5.88
C VAL A 248 5.77 -12.79 -4.48
N PHE A 249 6.82 -11.99 -4.40
CA PHE A 249 7.39 -11.56 -3.13
C PHE A 249 7.46 -10.04 -3.08
N ASP A 250 6.98 -9.46 -1.97
CA ASP A 250 6.86 -8.01 -1.76
C ASP A 250 7.61 -7.63 -0.46
N PRO A 251 8.94 -7.38 -0.56
CA PRO A 251 9.79 -7.11 0.59
C PRO A 251 9.77 -5.65 1.03
N ASP A 252 9.79 -5.41 2.34
CA ASP A 252 10.03 -4.10 2.92
C ASP A 252 11.47 -3.63 2.70
N ILE A 253 11.63 -2.34 2.41
CA ILE A 253 12.93 -1.69 2.22
C ILE A 253 13.20 -0.71 3.35
N TYR A 254 14.40 -0.79 3.92
CA TYR A 254 14.88 0.08 4.98
C TYR A 254 15.97 1.00 4.46
N TYR A 255 15.80 2.31 4.67
CA TYR A 255 16.63 3.32 4.04
C TYR A 255 17.65 3.95 4.98
N THR A 256 18.86 4.11 4.47
CA THR A 256 19.88 5.00 5.00
C THR A 256 19.91 6.28 4.18
N THR A 257 19.86 7.43 4.85
CA THR A 257 19.93 8.74 4.19
C THR A 257 21.25 8.87 3.41
N GLY A 258 21.17 9.40 2.20
CA GLY A 258 22.27 9.50 1.26
C GLY A 258 22.37 8.35 0.26
N HIS A 259 21.89 7.16 0.64
CA HIS A 259 22.14 5.93 -0.10
C HIS A 259 20.86 5.11 -0.39
N PRO A 260 19.82 5.69 -1.01
CA PRO A 260 18.57 4.97 -1.23
C PRO A 260 18.70 3.76 -2.16
N GLY A 261 19.55 3.83 -3.19
CA GLY A 261 19.79 2.69 -4.08
C GLY A 261 20.49 1.53 -3.37
N GLN A 262 21.55 1.83 -2.62
CA GLN A 262 22.25 0.84 -1.80
C GLN A 262 21.33 0.27 -0.70
N SER A 263 20.42 1.08 -0.16
CA SER A 263 19.42 0.63 0.81
C SER A 263 18.51 -0.44 0.24
N ALA A 264 18.06 -0.28 -1.01
CA ALA A 264 17.28 -1.31 -1.71
C ALA A 264 18.11 -2.60 -1.87
N MET A 265 19.37 -2.51 -2.31
CA MET A 265 20.27 -3.67 -2.40
C MET A 265 20.43 -4.40 -1.06
N ARG A 266 20.72 -3.65 0.01
CA ARG A 266 20.96 -4.20 1.34
C ARG A 266 19.73 -4.82 1.99
N SER A 267 18.53 -4.36 1.59
CA SER A 267 17.26 -4.94 2.06
C SER A 267 16.86 -6.15 1.25
N ILE A 268 16.91 -6.06 -0.08
CA ILE A 268 16.32 -7.05 -1.00
C ILE A 268 17.26 -8.22 -1.26
N MET A 269 18.58 -8.01 -1.45
CA MET A 269 19.46 -9.12 -1.80
C MET A 269 19.52 -10.22 -0.72
N PRO A 270 19.61 -9.91 0.59
CA PRO A 270 19.51 -10.94 1.62
C PRO A 270 18.14 -11.66 1.64
N ALA A 271 17.06 -10.96 1.26
CA ALA A 271 15.75 -11.59 1.12
C ALA A 271 15.71 -12.57 -0.06
N VAL A 272 16.34 -12.22 -1.19
CA VAL A 272 16.53 -13.13 -2.34
C VAL A 272 17.31 -14.36 -1.93
N ASP A 273 18.38 -14.19 -1.18
CA ASP A 273 19.18 -15.32 -0.70
C ASP A 273 18.36 -16.23 0.22
N MET A 274 17.59 -15.67 1.16
CA MET A 274 16.66 -16.41 2.02
C MET A 274 15.61 -17.17 1.20
N LEU A 275 15.03 -16.54 0.17
CA LEU A 275 14.06 -17.22 -0.72
C LEU A 275 14.69 -18.43 -1.42
N CYS A 276 15.95 -18.33 -1.84
CA CYS A 276 16.66 -19.42 -2.53
C CYS A 276 16.93 -20.63 -1.63
N GLU A 277 16.78 -20.52 -0.32
CA GLU A 277 16.85 -21.66 0.61
C GLU A 277 15.60 -22.57 0.49
N TYR A 278 14.48 -22.07 -0.01
CA TYR A 278 13.30 -22.87 -0.21
C TYR A 278 13.44 -23.76 -1.47
N PRO A 279 13.22 -25.10 -1.37
CA PRO A 279 13.44 -26.03 -2.47
C PRO A 279 12.49 -25.82 -3.65
N TRP A 280 11.36 -25.15 -3.43
CA TRP A 280 10.34 -24.84 -4.42
C TRP A 280 10.57 -23.48 -5.13
N ILE A 281 11.58 -22.73 -4.78
CA ILE A 281 11.99 -21.55 -5.52
C ILE A 281 12.85 -21.94 -6.72
N ASP A 282 12.49 -21.43 -7.89
CA ASP A 282 13.34 -21.50 -9.07
C ASP A 282 14.29 -20.29 -9.10
N SER A 283 15.46 -20.49 -8.49
CA SER A 283 16.47 -19.43 -8.33
C SER A 283 17.08 -18.94 -9.65
N GLU A 284 16.95 -19.71 -10.74
CA GLU A 284 17.40 -19.34 -12.06
C GLU A 284 16.37 -18.47 -12.82
N ASN A 285 15.12 -18.44 -12.36
CA ASN A 285 14.01 -17.76 -13.01
C ASN A 285 13.37 -16.73 -12.07
N MET A 286 14.16 -15.70 -11.71
CA MET A 286 13.73 -14.61 -10.84
C MET A 286 13.71 -13.27 -11.60
N ALA A 287 12.68 -12.45 -11.36
CA ALA A 287 12.56 -11.11 -11.91
C ALA A 287 12.22 -10.09 -10.83
N ILE A 288 12.48 -8.81 -11.13
CA ILE A 288 12.09 -7.67 -10.29
C ILE A 288 11.16 -6.73 -11.03
N GLN A 289 10.21 -6.13 -10.32
CA GLN A 289 9.31 -5.12 -10.88
C GLN A 289 8.99 -4.05 -9.84
N GLY A 290 8.90 -2.80 -10.31
CA GLY A 290 8.47 -1.67 -9.51
C GLY A 290 8.04 -0.49 -10.36
N GLN A 291 7.22 0.40 -9.78
CA GLN A 291 6.73 1.61 -10.42
C GLN A 291 7.23 2.84 -9.68
N SER A 292 7.54 3.94 -10.41
CA SER A 292 7.89 5.21 -9.80
C SER A 292 9.17 5.10 -8.95
N TRP A 293 9.07 5.24 -7.63
CA TRP A 293 10.19 5.01 -6.72
C TRP A 293 10.65 3.54 -6.76
N GLY A 294 9.72 2.58 -6.88
CA GLY A 294 10.07 1.18 -7.15
C GLY A 294 10.77 1.00 -8.50
N GLY A 295 10.32 1.73 -9.54
CA GLY A 295 10.97 1.72 -10.86
C GLY A 295 12.41 2.25 -10.82
N TYR A 296 12.66 3.30 -10.02
CA TYR A 296 14.03 3.76 -9.74
C TYR A 296 14.88 2.66 -9.11
N GLN A 297 14.34 2.00 -8.09
CA GLN A 297 15.07 0.94 -7.38
C GLN A 297 15.38 -0.25 -8.30
N VAL A 298 14.41 -0.65 -9.15
CA VAL A 298 14.64 -1.67 -10.18
C VAL A 298 15.77 -1.24 -11.12
N ALA A 299 15.69 -0.02 -11.67
CA ALA A 299 16.72 0.52 -12.55
C ALA A 299 18.11 0.55 -11.89
N TYR A 300 18.16 0.92 -10.59
CA TYR A 300 19.41 0.92 -9.83
C TYR A 300 19.94 -0.51 -9.62
N MET A 301 19.10 -1.43 -9.14
CA MET A 301 19.52 -2.78 -8.81
C MET A 301 20.10 -3.53 -10.01
N ILE A 302 19.52 -3.42 -11.21
CA ILE A 302 20.04 -4.09 -12.40
C ILE A 302 21.39 -3.51 -12.89
N THR A 303 21.82 -2.36 -12.38
CA THR A 303 23.19 -1.85 -12.61
C THR A 303 24.21 -2.41 -11.62
N GLN A 304 23.75 -3.03 -10.51
CA GLN A 304 24.58 -3.52 -9.41
C GLN A 304 24.69 -5.04 -9.36
N THR A 305 23.77 -5.78 -9.98
CA THR A 305 23.71 -7.24 -9.94
C THR A 305 23.12 -7.81 -11.22
N ASP A 306 23.57 -9.00 -11.59
CA ASP A 306 23.07 -9.84 -12.70
C ASP A 306 22.11 -10.97 -12.22
N ARG A 307 21.70 -10.93 -10.95
CA ARG A 307 20.89 -11.96 -10.29
C ARG A 307 19.54 -12.21 -10.96
N PHE A 308 18.99 -11.21 -11.63
CA PHE A 308 17.64 -11.23 -12.16
C PHE A 308 17.61 -11.48 -13.67
N LYS A 309 16.76 -12.40 -14.10
CA LYS A 309 16.61 -12.79 -15.49
C LYS A 309 15.78 -11.81 -16.32
N ALA A 310 14.96 -11.00 -15.66
CA ALA A 310 14.17 -9.94 -16.28
C ALA A 310 13.83 -8.82 -15.27
N ALA A 311 13.58 -7.62 -15.76
CA ALA A 311 13.24 -6.49 -14.93
C ALA A 311 12.12 -5.62 -15.56
N GLY A 312 11.15 -5.20 -14.76
CA GLY A 312 10.10 -4.26 -15.14
C GLY A 312 10.26 -2.94 -14.41
N ALA A 313 10.70 -1.88 -15.10
CA ALA A 313 10.92 -0.56 -14.51
C ALA A 313 9.85 0.43 -14.99
N GLY A 314 8.81 0.64 -14.19
CA GLY A 314 7.76 1.60 -14.51
C GLY A 314 8.11 3.00 -14.05
N ALA A 315 8.00 4.00 -14.94
CA ALA A 315 8.28 5.42 -14.69
C ALA A 315 9.53 5.66 -13.81
N PRO A 316 10.70 5.06 -14.15
CA PRO A 316 11.88 5.12 -13.30
C PRO A 316 12.46 6.52 -13.25
N VAL A 317 12.94 6.95 -12.08
CA VAL A 317 13.88 8.07 -11.96
C VAL A 317 15.27 7.51 -12.27
N SER A 318 15.82 7.80 -13.42
CA SER A 318 17.11 7.24 -13.85
C SER A 318 18.30 8.17 -13.61
N ASN A 319 18.03 9.47 -13.54
CA ASN A 319 19.05 10.51 -13.41
C ASN A 319 18.60 11.55 -12.38
N MET A 320 19.05 11.41 -11.15
CA MET A 320 18.66 12.31 -10.06
C MET A 320 19.23 13.71 -10.22
N THR A 321 20.33 13.89 -10.97
CA THR A 321 20.91 15.21 -11.22
C THR A 321 19.99 16.07 -12.09
N SER A 322 19.46 15.52 -13.20
CA SER A 322 18.51 16.23 -14.06
C SER A 322 17.11 16.34 -13.43
N ALA A 323 16.68 15.31 -12.71
CA ALA A 323 15.35 15.30 -12.06
C ALA A 323 15.26 16.28 -10.88
N TYR A 324 16.35 16.60 -10.20
CA TYR A 324 16.40 17.52 -9.05
C TYR A 324 15.85 18.92 -9.39
N GLY A 325 16.25 19.47 -10.52
CA GLY A 325 15.78 20.77 -11.00
C GLY A 325 14.39 20.77 -11.63
N GLY A 326 13.73 19.61 -11.70
CA GLY A 326 12.43 19.45 -12.34
C GLY A 326 11.26 19.92 -11.49
N ILE A 327 10.08 19.97 -12.11
CA ILE A 327 8.81 20.26 -11.46
C ILE A 327 7.95 19.00 -11.41
N ARG A 328 7.29 18.74 -10.28
CA ARG A 328 6.22 17.76 -10.16
C ARG A 328 4.93 18.40 -10.67
N TRP A 329 4.64 18.22 -11.94
CA TRP A 329 3.56 18.93 -12.64
C TRP A 329 2.18 18.74 -12.00
N GLY A 330 1.91 17.57 -11.42
CA GLY A 330 0.64 17.31 -10.74
C GLY A 330 0.39 18.17 -9.50
N SER A 331 1.44 18.74 -8.90
CA SER A 331 1.34 19.65 -7.73
C SER A 331 1.91 21.05 -7.98
N GLY A 332 2.64 21.27 -9.08
CA GLY A 332 3.33 22.53 -9.37
C GLY A 332 4.53 22.82 -8.47
N VAL A 333 4.98 21.87 -7.66
CA VAL A 333 6.08 22.04 -6.70
C VAL A 333 7.39 21.58 -7.30
N THR A 334 8.48 22.30 -7.01
CA THR A 334 9.84 21.87 -7.37
C THR A 334 10.19 20.56 -6.67
N ARG A 335 11.04 19.74 -7.29
CA ARG A 335 11.37 18.40 -6.80
C ARG A 335 12.48 18.37 -5.74
N GLN A 336 13.18 19.48 -5.51
CA GLN A 336 14.33 19.61 -4.60
C GLN A 336 14.05 19.01 -3.21
N MET A 337 12.96 19.44 -2.55
CA MET A 337 12.59 18.92 -1.23
C MET A 337 12.36 17.40 -1.23
N GLN A 338 11.84 16.84 -2.33
CA GLN A 338 11.65 15.40 -2.47
C GLN A 338 12.99 14.66 -2.44
N TYR A 339 14.02 15.20 -3.06
CA TYR A 339 15.36 14.60 -3.08
C TYR A 339 16.09 14.81 -1.77
N GLU A 340 16.07 16.01 -1.23
CA GLU A 340 16.83 16.34 -0.03
C GLU A 340 16.27 15.68 1.22
N ARG A 341 14.94 15.80 1.47
CA ARG A 341 14.31 15.41 2.73
C ARG A 341 13.07 14.52 2.60
N GLY A 342 12.60 14.34 1.38
CA GLY A 342 11.42 13.52 1.08
C GLY A 342 11.78 12.08 0.75
N GLN A 343 11.02 11.49 -0.18
CA GLN A 343 11.10 10.07 -0.55
C GLN A 343 12.50 9.63 -1.00
N SER A 344 13.24 10.50 -1.72
CA SER A 344 14.55 10.13 -2.26
C SER A 344 15.67 10.11 -1.22
N ARG A 345 15.50 10.78 -0.09
CA ARG A 345 16.39 10.68 1.10
C ARG A 345 17.87 10.92 0.83
N ILE A 346 18.22 11.76 -0.16
CA ILE A 346 19.64 12.08 -0.42
C ILE A 346 20.25 12.87 0.75
N GLY A 347 19.45 13.69 1.42
CA GLY A 347 19.88 14.38 2.64
C GLY A 347 20.63 15.68 2.41
N GLN A 348 21.07 15.96 1.17
CA GLN A 348 21.82 17.13 0.76
C GLN A 348 21.27 17.72 -0.54
N ASN A 349 21.49 18.99 -0.80
CA ASN A 349 21.21 19.58 -2.11
C ASN A 349 22.20 19.07 -3.18
N LEU A 350 21.88 19.31 -4.45
CA LEU A 350 22.67 18.77 -5.56
C LEU A 350 24.14 19.19 -5.55
N TRP A 351 24.45 20.40 -5.14
CA TRP A 351 25.82 20.93 -5.19
C TRP A 351 26.68 20.46 -4.01
N ASP A 352 26.09 20.36 -2.81
CA ASP A 352 26.79 19.90 -1.61
C ASP A 352 26.95 18.38 -1.60
N GLY A 353 26.02 17.65 -2.22
CA GLY A 353 26.01 16.19 -2.28
C GLY A 353 26.14 15.61 -3.68
N PHE A 354 26.85 16.25 -4.60
CA PHE A 354 26.89 15.84 -6.01
C PHE A 354 27.20 14.35 -6.21
N ASP A 355 28.17 13.83 -5.46
CA ASP A 355 28.57 12.42 -5.56
C ASP A 355 27.43 11.48 -5.16
N LEU A 356 26.58 11.85 -4.19
CA LEU A 356 25.40 11.09 -3.80
C LEU A 356 24.34 11.07 -4.91
N TYR A 357 24.16 12.19 -5.62
CA TYR A 357 23.27 12.23 -6.78
C TYR A 357 23.77 11.36 -7.92
N VAL A 358 25.08 11.33 -8.18
CA VAL A 358 25.70 10.46 -9.18
C VAL A 358 25.57 8.99 -8.76
N GLU A 359 25.94 8.65 -7.51
CA GLU A 359 25.83 7.28 -6.96
C GLU A 359 24.41 6.72 -7.15
N ASN A 360 23.39 7.54 -6.89
CA ASN A 360 21.99 7.13 -6.93
C ASN A 360 21.31 7.36 -8.29
N SER A 361 22.08 7.61 -9.35
CA SER A 361 21.57 7.76 -10.72
C SER A 361 21.94 6.54 -11.57
N PRO A 362 21.04 5.56 -11.75
CA PRO A 362 21.31 4.36 -12.54
C PRO A 362 21.79 4.65 -13.97
N LEU A 363 21.45 5.80 -14.53
CA LEU A 363 21.88 6.23 -15.85
C LEU A 363 23.39 6.12 -16.06
N PHE A 364 24.18 6.50 -15.06
CA PHE A 364 25.65 6.51 -15.16
C PHE A 364 26.27 5.12 -15.13
N PHE A 365 25.50 4.11 -14.72
CA PHE A 365 25.95 2.72 -14.58
C PHE A 365 25.31 1.76 -15.59
N VAL A 366 24.61 2.28 -16.59
CA VAL A 366 23.99 1.50 -17.68
C VAL A 366 24.93 0.49 -18.34
N PRO A 367 26.24 0.77 -18.55
CA PRO A 367 27.16 -0.22 -19.13
C PRO A 367 27.19 -1.55 -18.35
N ASN A 368 26.92 -1.55 -17.06
CA ASN A 368 26.94 -2.76 -16.23
C ASN A 368 25.69 -3.64 -16.37
N VAL A 369 24.59 -3.10 -16.95
CA VAL A 369 23.33 -3.83 -17.05
C VAL A 369 23.47 -5.04 -17.99
N THR A 370 23.07 -6.20 -17.50
CA THR A 370 22.97 -7.45 -18.30
C THR A 370 21.53 -7.94 -18.37
N THR A 371 20.71 -7.58 -17.40
CA THR A 371 19.29 -7.97 -17.28
C THR A 371 18.44 -7.30 -18.36
N PRO A 372 17.65 -8.06 -19.16
CA PRO A 372 16.63 -7.50 -20.04
C PRO A 372 15.63 -6.67 -19.28
N VAL A 373 15.28 -5.47 -19.76
CA VAL A 373 14.40 -4.55 -19.06
C VAL A 373 13.24 -4.04 -19.90
N LEU A 374 12.02 -4.14 -19.35
CA LEU A 374 10.82 -3.51 -19.88
C LEU A 374 10.55 -2.23 -19.10
N ILE A 375 10.54 -1.10 -19.81
CA ILE A 375 10.24 0.22 -19.23
C ILE A 375 8.81 0.61 -19.64
N MET A 376 8.01 1.12 -18.71
CA MET A 376 6.76 1.80 -19.00
C MET A 376 6.85 3.25 -18.53
N HIS A 377 6.69 4.23 -19.42
CA HIS A 377 6.71 5.63 -19.03
C HIS A 377 5.91 6.49 -20.03
N ASN A 378 5.01 7.31 -19.53
CA ASN A 378 4.01 8.01 -20.31
C ASN A 378 4.35 9.50 -20.52
N ASP A 379 3.92 10.06 -21.66
CA ASP A 379 4.24 11.43 -22.07
C ASP A 379 3.53 12.52 -21.26
N LYS A 380 2.49 12.18 -20.52
CA LYS A 380 1.76 13.09 -19.62
C LYS A 380 2.01 12.80 -18.14
N ASP A 381 3.08 12.07 -17.83
CA ASP A 381 3.43 11.81 -16.44
C ASP A 381 3.64 13.11 -15.65
N THR A 382 2.76 13.33 -14.68
CA THR A 382 2.76 14.53 -13.83
C THR A 382 3.57 14.36 -12.54
N ALA A 383 4.08 13.15 -12.27
CA ALA A 383 4.84 12.81 -11.07
C ALA A 383 6.35 12.66 -11.34
N VAL A 384 6.74 11.85 -12.34
CA VAL A 384 8.13 11.65 -12.77
C VAL A 384 8.30 12.20 -14.18
N PRO A 385 9.24 13.11 -14.45
CA PRO A 385 9.43 13.63 -15.79
C PRO A 385 9.65 12.50 -16.79
N TRP A 386 8.90 12.47 -17.87
CA TRP A 386 8.96 11.44 -18.91
C TRP A 386 10.38 11.23 -19.47
N TYR A 387 11.17 12.32 -19.53
CA TYR A 387 12.56 12.25 -19.99
C TYR A 387 13.44 11.31 -19.17
N GLN A 388 13.09 11.02 -17.92
CA GLN A 388 13.81 10.05 -17.09
C GLN A 388 13.77 8.64 -17.70
N GLY A 389 12.60 8.23 -18.20
CA GLY A 389 12.46 6.95 -18.93
C GLY A 389 13.16 6.96 -20.28
N ILE A 390 13.09 8.09 -21.03
CA ILE A 390 13.76 8.24 -22.33
C ILE A 390 15.27 8.17 -22.16
N GLU A 391 15.84 8.92 -21.21
CA GLU A 391 17.29 8.91 -20.92
C GLU A 391 17.77 7.49 -20.63
N PHE A 392 17.04 6.76 -19.80
CA PHE A 392 17.39 5.40 -19.43
C PHE A 392 17.31 4.43 -20.61
N PHE A 393 16.18 4.44 -21.33
CA PHE A 393 15.98 3.60 -22.51
C PHE A 393 17.02 3.85 -23.61
N ALA A 394 17.22 5.12 -23.97
CA ALA A 394 18.18 5.50 -25.01
C ALA A 394 19.61 5.10 -24.64
N SER A 395 19.99 5.25 -23.38
CA SER A 395 21.30 4.83 -22.87
C SER A 395 21.49 3.32 -22.89
N LEU A 396 20.48 2.54 -22.48
CA LEU A 396 20.49 1.09 -22.57
C LEU A 396 20.67 0.63 -24.03
N ARG A 397 19.89 1.19 -24.97
CA ARG A 397 20.00 0.86 -26.40
C ARG A 397 21.36 1.29 -26.96
N ARG A 398 21.89 2.44 -26.59
CA ARG A 398 23.22 2.92 -26.99
C ARG A 398 24.34 1.99 -26.51
N CYS A 399 24.18 1.40 -25.33
CA CYS A 399 25.13 0.42 -24.78
C CYS A 399 24.87 -1.03 -25.24
N GLY A 400 23.99 -1.25 -26.24
CA GLY A 400 23.68 -2.56 -26.78
C GLY A 400 22.92 -3.48 -25.82
N LYS A 401 22.23 -2.93 -24.82
CA LYS A 401 21.47 -3.69 -23.84
C LYS A 401 20.07 -4.03 -24.35
N GLN A 402 19.51 -5.15 -23.90
CA GLN A 402 18.14 -5.55 -24.22
C GLN A 402 17.16 -4.70 -23.42
N ALA A 403 16.44 -3.83 -24.10
CA ALA A 403 15.49 -2.92 -23.49
C ALA A 403 14.31 -2.63 -24.43
N TRP A 404 13.10 -2.60 -23.85
CA TRP A 404 11.87 -2.19 -24.50
C TRP A 404 11.21 -1.08 -23.70
N MET A 405 10.52 -0.18 -24.40
CA MET A 405 9.81 0.91 -23.75
C MET A 405 8.36 0.99 -24.26
N LEU A 406 7.43 0.86 -23.35
CA LEU A 406 6.00 1.06 -23.59
C LEU A 406 5.64 2.50 -23.21
N GLN A 407 5.05 3.21 -24.17
CA GLN A 407 4.50 4.54 -23.94
C GLN A 407 3.02 4.53 -24.32
N TYR A 408 2.17 4.93 -23.40
CA TYR A 408 0.74 5.12 -23.65
C TYR A 408 0.47 6.61 -23.78
N LYS A 409 0.24 7.05 -25.03
CA LYS A 409 0.10 8.46 -25.36
C LYS A 409 -1.06 9.12 -24.65
N GLY A 410 -0.80 10.21 -23.96
CA GLY A 410 -1.80 10.98 -23.21
C GLY A 410 -2.08 10.47 -21.82
N GLU A 411 -1.49 9.35 -21.41
CA GLU A 411 -1.62 8.81 -20.05
C GLU A 411 -0.67 9.50 -19.06
N ASP A 412 -1.12 9.54 -17.82
CA ASP A 412 -0.40 10.08 -16.67
C ASP A 412 0.57 9.02 -16.06
N HIS A 413 1.06 9.28 -14.87
CA HIS A 413 1.98 8.43 -14.10
C HIS A 413 1.50 6.98 -13.93
N ASN A 414 0.21 6.82 -13.71
CA ASN A 414 -0.47 5.52 -13.72
C ASN A 414 -1.57 5.55 -14.79
N LEU A 415 -1.68 4.49 -15.56
CA LEU A 415 -2.70 4.35 -16.60
C LEU A 415 -4.11 4.55 -16.04
N ARG A 416 -4.98 5.15 -16.82
CA ARG A 416 -6.39 5.40 -16.47
C ARG A 416 -7.34 4.71 -17.43
N GLU A 417 -7.00 4.71 -18.73
CA GLU A 417 -7.82 4.10 -19.75
C GLU A 417 -7.75 2.57 -19.65
N ARG A 418 -8.93 1.94 -19.54
CA ARG A 418 -9.02 0.49 -19.32
C ARG A 418 -8.30 -0.34 -20.39
N HIS A 419 -8.35 0.08 -21.66
CA HIS A 419 -7.68 -0.64 -22.75
C HIS A 419 -6.16 -0.59 -22.60
N ASN A 420 -5.60 0.55 -22.17
CA ASN A 420 -4.17 0.71 -21.90
C ASN A 420 -3.74 -0.15 -20.69
N CYS A 421 -4.57 -0.15 -19.62
CA CYS A 421 -4.32 -1.03 -18.46
C CYS A 421 -4.29 -2.51 -18.87
N LYS A 422 -5.21 -2.93 -19.76
CA LYS A 422 -5.27 -4.30 -20.24
C LYS A 422 -4.04 -4.64 -21.08
N ASP A 423 -3.68 -3.78 -22.04
CA ASP A 423 -2.51 -3.95 -22.90
C ASP A 423 -1.20 -4.04 -22.08
N LEU A 424 -1.02 -3.16 -21.08
CA LEU A 424 0.12 -3.23 -20.18
C LEU A 424 0.16 -4.54 -19.40
N SER A 425 -0.99 -4.99 -18.88
CA SER A 425 -1.06 -6.23 -18.09
C SER A 425 -0.71 -7.46 -18.94
N GLU A 426 -1.20 -7.51 -20.18
CA GLU A 426 -0.86 -8.56 -21.16
C GLU A 426 0.63 -8.54 -21.50
N LYS A 427 1.19 -7.37 -21.80
CA LYS A 427 2.62 -7.24 -22.14
C LYS A 427 3.56 -7.55 -20.98
N LEU A 428 3.19 -7.19 -19.73
CA LEU A 428 3.94 -7.59 -18.55
C LEU A 428 3.94 -9.11 -18.39
N ALA A 429 2.78 -9.76 -18.59
CA ALA A 429 2.67 -11.21 -18.50
C ALA A 429 3.51 -11.89 -19.58
N GLU A 430 3.37 -11.48 -20.83
CA GLU A 430 4.12 -12.01 -21.98
C GLU A 430 5.65 -11.84 -21.79
N PHE A 431 6.08 -10.67 -21.28
CA PHE A 431 7.48 -10.40 -21.02
C PHE A 431 8.05 -11.33 -19.96
N PHE A 432 7.37 -11.48 -18.82
CA PHE A 432 7.86 -12.36 -17.77
C PHE A 432 7.72 -13.84 -18.14
N ASP A 433 6.65 -14.26 -18.83
CA ASP A 433 6.52 -15.63 -19.31
C ASP A 433 7.63 -16.00 -20.31
N HIS A 434 8.02 -15.07 -21.19
CA HIS A 434 9.13 -15.29 -22.10
C HIS A 434 10.44 -15.57 -21.36
N PHE A 435 10.82 -14.69 -20.45
CA PHE A 435 12.12 -14.79 -19.76
C PHE A 435 12.15 -15.84 -18.65
N LEU A 436 11.05 -16.04 -17.91
CA LEU A 436 11.05 -16.88 -16.71
C LEU A 436 10.46 -18.29 -16.95
N LYS A 437 9.64 -18.46 -17.97
CA LYS A 437 9.01 -19.76 -18.29
C LYS A 437 9.39 -20.30 -19.67
N GLY A 438 10.22 -19.57 -20.42
CA GLY A 438 10.63 -19.98 -21.76
C GLY A 438 9.51 -19.92 -22.80
N ALA A 439 8.49 -19.09 -22.60
CA ALA A 439 7.47 -18.85 -23.60
C ALA A 439 8.07 -18.20 -24.87
N PRO A 440 7.45 -18.38 -26.05
CA PRO A 440 7.93 -17.74 -27.27
C PRO A 440 8.06 -16.22 -27.12
N GLU A 441 9.05 -15.62 -27.80
CA GLU A 441 9.22 -14.17 -27.82
C GLU A 441 7.98 -13.51 -28.45
N PRO A 442 7.31 -12.57 -27.72
CA PRO A 442 6.16 -11.85 -28.24
C PRO A 442 6.47 -11.01 -29.47
N GLU A 443 5.53 -10.88 -30.40
CA GLU A 443 5.73 -10.13 -31.65
C GLU A 443 6.14 -8.65 -31.40
N TRP A 444 5.57 -8.00 -30.39
CA TRP A 444 5.89 -6.62 -30.04
C TRP A 444 7.34 -6.42 -29.53
N MET A 445 7.98 -7.49 -29.05
CA MET A 445 9.40 -7.44 -28.61
C MET A 445 10.37 -7.56 -29.80
N LYS A 446 9.94 -8.11 -30.93
CA LYS A 446 10.75 -8.27 -32.14
C LYS A 446 10.92 -6.97 -32.93
N ALA A 447 10.17 -5.93 -32.61
CA ALA A 447 10.29 -4.62 -33.25
C ALA A 447 11.68 -4.03 -32.97
N LYS A 448 12.39 -3.68 -34.05
CA LYS A 448 13.77 -3.17 -34.03
C LYS A 448 13.82 -1.66 -33.78
#